data_b8782d652843df10ed72c9ea9da8c328
#
_entry.id   b8782d652843df10ed72c9ea9da8c328
#
_cell.length_a   1.000
_cell.length_b   1.000
_cell.length_c   1.000
_cell.angle_alpha   90.00
_cell.angle_beta   90.00
_cell.angle_gamma   90.00
#
_symmetry.space_group_name_H-M   'P 1'
#
loop_
_entity.id
_entity.type
_entity.pdbx_description
1 polymer ?
#
loop_
_entity_poly.entity_id
_entity_poly.type
_entity_poly.pdbx_seq_one_letter_code
_entity_poly.pdbx_strand_id
1 'polypeptide(L)' 'MMNPDELKSIIEGALFAAGRALNIEQIQALFDEAHRPDAGSIKSLLDVLYADYADRGVELRQVASGWR' A
#
# COMPACT_ATOMS: atom_id res chain seq x y z
N MET A 1 16.28 8.36 3.38
CA MET A 1 15.13 7.60 3.91
C MET A 1 13.83 8.22 3.40
N MET A 2 12.95 7.39 2.91
CA MET A 2 11.66 7.85 2.36
C MET A 2 10.73 8.24 3.52
N ASN A 3 10.07 9.40 3.43
CA ASN A 3 9.15 9.80 4.49
C ASN A 3 7.80 9.05 4.33
N PRO A 4 6.98 9.00 5.39
CA PRO A 4 5.71 8.26 5.34
C PRO A 4 4.75 8.73 4.25
N ASP A 5 4.72 10.03 3.95
CA ASP A 5 3.83 10.56 2.92
C ASP A 5 4.24 10.12 1.53
N GLU A 6 5.54 10.09 1.24
CA GLU A 6 6.06 9.59 -0.02
C GLU A 6 5.76 8.10 -0.18
N LEU A 7 5.98 7.33 0.88
CA LEU A 7 5.72 5.90 0.88
C LEU A 7 4.23 5.61 0.65
N LYS A 8 3.36 6.36 1.33
CA LYS A 8 1.93 6.27 1.16
C LYS A 8 1.51 6.52 -0.29
N SER A 9 2.05 7.58 -0.90
CA SER A 9 1.73 7.95 -2.28
C SER A 9 2.17 6.87 -3.27
N ILE A 10 3.34 6.28 -3.07
CA ILE A 10 3.85 5.22 -3.93
C ILE A 10 2.96 3.99 -3.85
N ILE A 11 2.60 3.57 -2.65
CA ILE A 11 1.74 2.41 -2.43
C ILE A 11 0.35 2.64 -3.02
N GLU A 12 -0.21 3.82 -2.79
CA GLU A 12 -1.52 4.21 -3.33
C GLU A 12 -1.52 4.15 -4.85
N GLY A 13 -0.51 4.76 -5.49
CA GLY A 13 -0.37 4.73 -6.94
C GLY A 13 -0.22 3.31 -7.49
N ALA A 14 0.54 2.47 -6.80
CA ALA A 14 0.73 1.09 -7.20
C ALA A 14 -0.58 0.28 -7.15
N LEU A 15 -1.37 0.47 -6.10
CA LEU A 15 -2.65 -0.22 -5.95
C LEU A 15 -3.62 0.17 -7.07
N PHE A 16 -3.70 1.46 -7.41
CA PHE A 16 -4.56 1.92 -8.50
C PHE A 16 -4.06 1.47 -9.86
N ALA A 17 -2.75 1.48 -10.08
CA ALA A 17 -2.17 1.11 -11.37
C ALA A 17 -2.19 -0.39 -11.64
N ALA A 18 -2.16 -1.20 -10.59
CA ALA A 18 -2.07 -2.65 -10.74
C ALA A 18 -3.31 -3.27 -11.37
N GLY A 19 -4.49 -2.70 -11.12
CA GLY A 19 -5.75 -3.26 -11.60
C GLY A 19 -6.10 -4.62 -10.99
N ARG A 20 -5.40 -5.02 -9.94
CA ARG A 20 -5.59 -6.29 -9.23
C ARG A 20 -5.14 -6.15 -7.79
N ALA A 21 -5.50 -7.12 -6.96
CA ALA A 21 -5.05 -7.14 -5.57
C ALA A 21 -3.54 -7.38 -5.48
N LEU A 22 -2.89 -6.69 -4.55
CA LEU A 22 -1.46 -6.85 -4.26
C LEU A 22 -1.31 -7.28 -2.81
N ASN A 23 -0.47 -8.28 -2.58
CA ASN A 23 -0.09 -8.66 -1.21
C ASN A 23 1.12 -7.82 -0.76
N ILE A 24 1.48 -7.95 0.53
CA ILE A 24 2.57 -7.17 1.10
C ILE A 24 3.90 -7.45 0.40
N GLU A 25 4.17 -8.71 0.05
CA GLU A 25 5.40 -9.08 -0.65
C GLU A 25 5.49 -8.43 -2.03
N GLN A 26 4.38 -8.37 -2.74
CA GLN A 26 4.32 -7.70 -4.05
C GLN A 26 4.53 -6.20 -3.92
N ILE A 27 3.98 -5.59 -2.87
CA ILE A 27 4.21 -4.17 -2.60
C ILE A 27 5.68 -3.93 -2.25
N GLN A 28 6.27 -4.77 -1.42
CA GLN A 28 7.69 -4.66 -1.08
C GLN A 28 8.58 -4.76 -2.33
N ALA A 29 8.19 -5.58 -3.29
CA ALA A 29 8.96 -5.78 -4.52
C ALA A 29 8.99 -4.55 -5.43
N LEU A 30 8.15 -3.54 -5.18
CA LEU A 30 8.18 -2.28 -5.92
C LEU A 30 9.39 -1.40 -5.55
N PHE A 31 10.04 -1.70 -4.45
CA PHE A 31 11.18 -0.92 -3.93
C PHE A 31 12.45 -1.72 -4.12
N ASP A 32 13.58 -1.01 -4.29
CA ASP A 32 14.88 -1.67 -4.27
C ASP A 32 15.22 -2.08 -2.83
N GLU A 33 16.23 -2.95 -2.68
CA GLU A 33 16.62 -3.47 -1.37
C GLU A 33 16.99 -2.37 -0.37
N ALA A 34 17.62 -1.31 -0.85
CA ALA A 34 18.09 -0.22 0.00
C ALA A 34 16.94 0.61 0.58
N HIS A 35 15.81 0.64 -0.10
CA HIS A 35 14.66 1.48 0.26
C HIS A 35 13.41 0.69 0.60
N ARG A 36 13.51 -0.64 0.63
CA ARG A 36 12.35 -1.50 0.84
C ARG A 36 11.85 -1.39 2.28
N PRO A 37 10.59 -0.96 2.49
CA PRO A 37 10.01 -0.95 3.82
C PRO A 37 9.73 -2.37 4.32
N ASP A 38 9.71 -2.55 5.63
CA ASP A 38 9.35 -3.84 6.20
C ASP A 38 7.83 -4.09 6.09
N ALA A 39 7.43 -5.33 6.29
CA ALA A 39 6.02 -5.72 6.18
C ALA A 39 5.13 -4.99 7.17
N GLY A 40 5.62 -4.76 8.37
CA GLY A 40 4.88 -4.03 9.41
C GLY A 40 4.59 -2.59 9.02
N SER A 41 5.57 -1.91 8.42
CA SER A 41 5.40 -0.54 7.94
C SER A 41 4.37 -0.47 6.83
N ILE A 42 4.42 -1.40 5.88
CA ILE A 42 3.45 -1.47 4.78
C ILE A 42 2.05 -1.73 5.32
N LYS A 43 1.91 -2.66 6.24
CA LYS A 43 0.63 -2.98 6.86
C LYS A 43 0.03 -1.76 7.55
N SER A 44 0.84 -1.02 8.31
CA SER A 44 0.39 0.19 8.99
C SER A 44 -0.09 1.25 8.00
N LEU A 45 0.63 1.42 6.89
CA LEU A 45 0.23 2.39 5.85
C LEU A 45 -1.05 1.96 5.15
N LEU A 46 -1.23 0.68 4.90
CA LEU A 46 -2.47 0.16 4.32
C LEU A 46 -3.67 0.43 5.24
N ASP A 47 -3.47 0.28 6.55
CA ASP A 47 -4.52 0.59 7.51
C ASP A 47 -4.89 2.07 7.49
N VAL A 48 -3.90 2.96 7.36
CA VAL A 48 -4.14 4.40 7.22
C VAL A 48 -4.89 4.72 5.93
N LEU A 49 -4.47 4.13 4.82
CA LEU A 49 -5.15 4.31 3.53
C LEU A 49 -6.59 3.82 3.57
N TYR A 50 -6.81 2.70 4.23
CA TYR A 50 -8.13 2.13 4.39
C TYR A 50 -9.07 3.12 5.09
N ALA A 51 -8.60 3.72 6.19
CA ALA A 51 -9.37 4.71 6.94
C ALA A 51 -9.63 5.97 6.11
N ASP A 52 -8.63 6.46 5.38
CA ASP A 52 -8.76 7.65 4.53
C ASP A 52 -9.80 7.44 3.44
N TYR A 53 -9.79 6.28 2.81
CA TYR A 53 -10.71 5.98 1.71
C TYR A 53 -12.14 5.78 2.20
N ALA A 54 -12.31 5.26 3.39
CA ALA A 54 -13.64 5.13 3.99
C ALA A 54 -14.30 6.51 4.13
N ASP A 55 -13.53 7.53 4.53
CA ASP A 55 -14.02 8.90 4.65
C ASP A 55 -14.36 9.54 3.30
N ARG A 56 -13.69 9.12 2.24
CA ARG A 56 -13.90 9.69 0.90
C ARG A 56 -14.96 8.95 0.08
N GLY A 57 -15.52 7.89 0.62
CA GLY A 57 -16.48 7.07 -0.11
C GLY A 57 -15.85 6.17 -1.17
N VAL A 58 -14.52 6.05 -1.18
CA VAL A 58 -13.79 5.13 -2.04
C VAL A 58 -13.47 3.89 -1.25
N GLU A 59 -13.65 2.72 -1.83
CA GLU A 59 -13.34 1.47 -1.15
C GLU A 59 -11.93 1.01 -1.44
N LEU A 60 -11.18 0.76 -0.37
CA LEU A 60 -9.99 -0.03 -0.39
C LEU A 60 -10.25 -1.22 0.50
N ARG A 61 -10.10 -2.43 0.01
CA ARG A 61 -10.38 -3.61 0.83
C ARG A 61 -9.26 -4.62 0.78
N GLN A 62 -9.13 -5.31 1.91
CA GLN A 62 -8.31 -6.50 1.96
C GLN A 62 -9.13 -7.66 1.40
N VAL A 63 -8.55 -8.37 0.43
CA VAL A 63 -9.15 -9.56 -0.18
C VAL A 63 -8.19 -10.73 -0.01
N ALA A 64 -8.60 -11.93 -0.38
CA ALA A 64 -7.79 -13.13 -0.19
C ALA A 64 -6.41 -13.03 -0.87
N SER A 65 -6.33 -12.31 -1.99
CA SER A 65 -5.08 -12.15 -2.76
C SER A 65 -4.24 -10.94 -2.33
N GLY A 66 -4.72 -10.13 -1.38
CA GLY A 66 -4.03 -8.93 -0.93
C GLY A 66 -4.95 -7.71 -0.84
N TRP A 67 -4.45 -6.56 -1.28
CA TRP A 67 -5.13 -5.26 -1.17
C TRP A 67 -5.50 -4.71 -2.54
N ARG A 68 -6.63 -4.09 -2.64
CA ARG A 68 -7.10 -3.47 -3.88
C ARG A 68 -8.05 -2.29 -3.63
#